data_2f1b50d24df1d45db2d5f5f152c04487
#
_entry.id   2f1b50d24df1d45db2d5f5f152c04487
#
_cell.length_a   1.000
_cell.length_b   1.000
_cell.length_c   1.000
_cell.angle_alpha   90.00
_cell.angle_beta   90.00
_cell.angle_gamma   90.00
#
_symmetry.space_group_name_H-M   'P 1'
#
loop_
_entity.id
_entity.type
_entity.pdbx_description
1 polymer ?
#
loop_
_entity_poly.entity_id
_entity_poly.type
_entity_poly.pdbx_seq_one_letter_code
_entity_poly.pdbx_strand_id
1 'polypeptide(L)'
;AHLYDDTCITRALDAGVECVEHGNRMSDETIARIAKEGQCVVPTNITYDRLAKEGAEYGLPPESVAKIEDVREAGLERLDKLYKAGVTVGYGSDLIGGMHPHQSGEFTLRGQYLPADAVIRSATVDAAKVLRMEGEIGAIAPGAHADLIVVDGNPLEDLSLLTNQGAHMPMIMQGGKVKKG
;
A
#
# COMPACT_ATOMS: atom_id res chain seq x y z
N ALA A 1 -10.23 6.73 6.42
CA ALA A 1 -10.63 6.26 7.77
C ALA A 1 -10.16 4.84 7.99
N HIS A 2 -9.71 4.52 9.23
CA HIS A 2 -9.28 3.19 9.68
C HIS A 2 -10.50 2.27 9.85
N LEU A 3 -10.65 1.27 8.98
CA LEU A 3 -11.85 0.43 8.85
C LEU A 3 -11.47 -1.00 8.44
N TYR A 4 -12.16 -2.02 8.99
CA TYR A 4 -11.87 -3.43 8.70
C TYR A 4 -13.00 -4.16 7.98
N ASP A 5 -14.23 -4.03 8.44
CA ASP A 5 -15.38 -4.80 7.98
C ASP A 5 -16.42 -3.95 7.24
N ASP A 6 -17.32 -4.62 6.54
CA ASP A 6 -18.35 -4.00 5.71
C ASP A 6 -19.25 -3.01 6.46
N THR A 7 -19.61 -3.31 7.69
CA THR A 7 -20.53 -2.45 8.45
C THR A 7 -19.90 -1.09 8.70
N CYS A 8 -18.62 -1.10 9.12
CA CYS A 8 -17.87 0.14 9.36
C CYS A 8 -17.59 0.87 8.06
N ILE A 9 -17.18 0.16 7.02
CA ILE A 9 -16.87 0.74 5.71
C ILE A 9 -18.12 1.37 5.11
N THR A 10 -19.24 0.65 5.06
CA THR A 10 -20.50 1.16 4.49
C THR A 10 -20.97 2.45 5.19
N ARG A 11 -20.92 2.48 6.52
CA ARG A 11 -21.26 3.68 7.30
C ARG A 11 -20.32 4.85 7.01
N ALA A 12 -19.02 4.58 6.84
CA ALA A 12 -18.05 5.60 6.51
C ALA A 12 -18.28 6.16 5.09
N LEU A 13 -18.57 5.30 4.11
CA LEU A 13 -18.91 5.71 2.76
C LEU A 13 -20.20 6.55 2.74
N ASP A 14 -21.25 6.15 3.49
CA ASP A 14 -22.50 6.92 3.65
C ASP A 14 -22.26 8.30 4.27
N ALA A 15 -21.23 8.43 5.10
CA ALA A 15 -20.79 9.69 5.70
C ALA A 15 -19.85 10.52 4.80
N GLY A 16 -19.54 10.05 3.58
CA GLY A 16 -18.69 10.75 2.62
C GLY A 16 -17.19 10.55 2.82
N VAL A 17 -16.76 9.46 3.48
CA VAL A 17 -15.35 9.09 3.56
C VAL A 17 -14.84 8.66 2.18
N GLU A 18 -13.73 9.23 1.74
CA GLU A 18 -13.19 9.04 0.39
C GLU A 18 -12.02 8.05 0.32
N CYS A 19 -11.40 7.74 1.46
CA CYS A 19 -10.30 6.78 1.54
C CYS A 19 -10.52 5.81 2.71
N VAL A 20 -10.46 4.52 2.41
CA VAL A 20 -10.51 3.42 3.38
C VAL A 20 -9.10 2.94 3.64
N GLU A 21 -8.66 3.06 4.89
CA GLU A 21 -7.42 2.44 5.34
C GLU A 21 -7.70 1.00 5.78
N HIS A 22 -6.87 0.06 5.36
CA HIS A 22 -6.95 -1.39 5.58
C HIS A 22 -8.05 -2.08 4.76
N GLY A 23 -9.30 -2.10 5.23
CA GLY A 23 -10.42 -2.74 4.53
C GLY A 23 -10.29 -4.26 4.38
N ASN A 24 -9.54 -4.93 5.25
CA ASN A 24 -9.13 -6.33 5.12
C ASN A 24 -10.30 -7.31 4.93
N ARG A 25 -11.48 -6.99 5.50
CA ARG A 25 -12.66 -7.88 5.50
C ARG A 25 -13.84 -7.32 4.72
N MET A 26 -13.58 -6.41 3.75
CA MET A 26 -14.65 -5.90 2.90
C MET A 26 -15.19 -7.00 1.97
N SER A 27 -16.50 -6.99 1.73
CA SER A 27 -17.16 -7.90 0.80
C SER A 27 -16.96 -7.48 -0.66
N ASP A 28 -17.32 -8.37 -1.58
CA ASP A 28 -17.28 -8.08 -3.00
C ASP A 28 -18.27 -6.96 -3.37
N GLU A 29 -19.42 -6.86 -2.67
CA GLU A 29 -20.40 -5.78 -2.81
C GLU A 29 -19.81 -4.43 -2.40
N THR A 30 -19.09 -4.41 -1.28
CA THR A 30 -18.42 -3.18 -0.80
C THR A 30 -17.29 -2.76 -1.75
N ILE A 31 -16.51 -3.70 -2.28
CA ILE A 31 -15.49 -3.43 -3.32
C ILE A 31 -16.15 -2.82 -4.56
N ALA A 32 -17.25 -3.43 -5.05
CA ALA A 32 -17.98 -2.92 -6.22
C ALA A 32 -18.54 -1.51 -5.99
N ARG A 33 -19.03 -1.21 -4.78
CA ARG A 33 -19.47 0.12 -4.38
C ARG A 33 -18.33 1.12 -4.43
N ILE A 34 -17.20 0.82 -3.80
CA ILE A 34 -15.99 1.67 -3.77
C ILE A 34 -15.52 1.97 -5.20
N ALA A 35 -15.45 0.96 -6.06
CA ALA A 35 -15.07 1.13 -7.46
C ALA A 35 -16.04 2.06 -8.22
N LYS A 36 -17.35 1.87 -8.03
CA LYS A 36 -18.40 2.69 -8.68
C LYS A 36 -18.40 4.14 -8.21
N GLU A 37 -18.21 4.38 -6.93
CA GLU A 37 -18.26 5.71 -6.31
C GLU A 37 -16.90 6.43 -6.39
N GLY A 38 -15.80 5.73 -6.77
CA GLY A 38 -14.49 6.31 -7.00
C GLY A 38 -13.69 6.58 -5.73
N GLN A 39 -14.01 5.93 -4.61
CA GLN A 39 -13.19 6.01 -3.39
C GLN A 39 -11.89 5.22 -3.55
N CYS A 40 -10.94 5.50 -2.66
CA CYS A 40 -9.63 4.87 -2.63
C CYS A 40 -9.51 3.87 -1.47
N VAL A 41 -8.55 2.93 -1.60
CA VAL A 41 -8.20 2.01 -0.52
C VAL A 41 -6.68 2.00 -0.34
N VAL A 42 -6.20 2.01 0.91
CA VAL A 42 -4.79 1.81 1.28
C VAL A 42 -4.69 0.59 2.18
N PRO A 43 -4.40 -0.61 1.65
CA PRO A 43 -4.57 -1.88 2.36
C PRO A 43 -3.56 -2.14 3.50
N THR A 44 -2.36 -1.56 3.45
CA THR A 44 -1.30 -1.72 4.46
C THR A 44 -0.99 -3.17 4.84
N ASN A 45 -0.88 -4.06 3.85
CA ASN A 45 -0.78 -5.50 4.10
C ASN A 45 0.49 -5.89 4.86
N ILE A 46 1.60 -5.16 4.67
CA ILE A 46 2.88 -5.46 5.32
C ILE A 46 2.80 -5.36 6.85
N THR A 47 1.95 -4.46 7.38
CA THR A 47 1.78 -4.35 8.84
C THR A 47 1.23 -5.64 9.42
N TYR A 48 0.19 -6.22 8.81
CA TYR A 48 -0.39 -7.49 9.26
C TYR A 48 0.57 -8.65 9.07
N ASP A 49 1.34 -8.66 7.96
CA ASP A 49 2.35 -9.68 7.71
C ASP A 49 3.47 -9.65 8.77
N ARG A 50 3.93 -8.45 9.15
CA ARG A 50 4.94 -8.32 10.20
C ARG A 50 4.40 -8.59 11.60
N LEU A 51 3.21 -8.10 11.92
CA LEU A 51 2.58 -8.37 13.21
C LEU A 51 2.27 -9.85 13.42
N ALA A 52 1.88 -10.58 12.39
CA ALA A 52 1.69 -12.02 12.46
C ALA A 52 3.01 -12.77 12.72
N LYS A 53 4.12 -12.32 12.12
CA LYS A 53 5.44 -12.97 12.22
C LYS A 53 6.24 -12.56 13.45
N GLU A 54 6.19 -11.28 13.81
CA GLU A 54 7.09 -10.67 14.78
C GLU A 54 6.33 -10.05 15.98
N GLY A 55 5.00 -10.04 15.96
CA GLY A 55 4.18 -9.35 16.97
C GLY A 55 4.43 -9.82 18.39
N ALA A 56 4.75 -11.10 18.59
CA ALA A 56 5.12 -11.64 19.89
C ALA A 56 6.40 -11.00 20.46
N GLU A 57 7.38 -10.68 19.60
CA GLU A 57 8.62 -9.99 19.99
C GLU A 57 8.37 -8.56 20.44
N TYR A 58 7.28 -7.93 19.92
CA TYR A 58 6.80 -6.61 20.30
C TYR A 58 5.75 -6.63 21.41
N GLY A 59 5.58 -7.78 22.09
CA GLY A 59 4.72 -7.92 23.29
C GLY A 59 3.25 -8.19 23.00
N LEU A 60 2.88 -8.58 21.77
CA LEU A 60 1.50 -8.98 21.48
C LEU A 60 1.19 -10.35 22.12
N PRO A 61 0.02 -10.49 22.79
CA PRO A 61 -0.45 -11.78 23.30
C PRO A 61 -0.69 -12.79 22.15
N PRO A 62 -0.50 -14.11 22.40
CA PRO A 62 -0.69 -15.14 21.37
C PRO A 62 -2.08 -15.11 20.71
N GLU A 63 -3.14 -14.83 21.48
CA GLU A 63 -4.50 -14.69 20.95
C GLU A 63 -4.68 -13.49 20.03
N SER A 64 -3.88 -12.43 20.20
CA SER A 64 -3.86 -11.28 19.30
C SER A 64 -3.13 -11.61 18.00
N VAL A 65 -2.01 -12.32 18.09
CA VAL A 65 -1.26 -12.78 16.91
C VAL A 65 -2.14 -13.71 16.05
N ALA A 66 -2.87 -14.64 16.66
CA ALA A 66 -3.79 -15.52 15.92
C ALA A 66 -4.89 -14.74 15.16
N LYS A 67 -5.48 -13.72 15.80
CA LYS A 67 -6.49 -12.85 15.15
C LYS A 67 -5.89 -12.02 14.01
N ILE A 68 -4.63 -11.60 14.13
CA ILE A 68 -3.92 -10.84 13.10
C ILE A 68 -3.70 -11.71 11.87
N GLU A 69 -3.41 -13.00 12.03
CA GLU A 69 -3.25 -13.93 10.91
C GLU A 69 -4.51 -14.01 10.04
N ASP A 70 -5.69 -14.14 10.66
CA ASP A 70 -6.98 -14.12 9.94
C ASP A 70 -7.19 -12.82 9.16
N VAL A 71 -6.81 -11.68 9.75
CA VAL A 71 -6.93 -10.36 9.10
C VAL A 71 -5.93 -10.24 7.95
N ARG A 72 -4.71 -10.76 8.12
CA ARG A 72 -3.65 -10.78 7.10
C ARG A 72 -4.11 -11.55 5.87
N GLU A 73 -4.57 -12.78 6.05
CA GLU A 73 -5.04 -13.63 4.95
C GLU A 73 -6.20 -12.98 4.20
N ALA A 74 -7.22 -12.53 4.93
CA ALA A 74 -8.35 -11.83 4.33
C ALA A 74 -7.90 -10.60 3.51
N GLY A 75 -6.98 -9.79 4.04
CA GLY A 75 -6.48 -8.59 3.36
C GLY A 75 -5.70 -8.89 2.09
N LEU A 76 -4.90 -9.95 2.08
CA LEU A 76 -4.15 -10.38 0.89
C LEU A 76 -5.07 -10.88 -0.23
N GLU A 77 -6.11 -11.62 0.10
CA GLU A 77 -7.12 -12.05 -0.86
C GLU A 77 -7.88 -10.87 -1.51
N ARG A 78 -8.03 -9.75 -0.80
CA ARG A 78 -8.72 -8.56 -1.32
C ARG A 78 -7.90 -7.79 -2.35
N LEU A 79 -6.57 -7.89 -2.35
CA LEU A 79 -5.72 -7.16 -3.30
C LEU A 79 -6.09 -7.41 -4.76
N ASP A 80 -6.22 -8.69 -5.15
CA ASP A 80 -6.58 -9.08 -6.51
C ASP A 80 -8.01 -8.62 -6.87
N LYS A 81 -8.94 -8.71 -5.92
CA LYS A 81 -10.33 -8.25 -6.10
C LYS A 81 -10.43 -6.75 -6.30
N LEU A 82 -9.73 -5.96 -5.47
CA LEU A 82 -9.64 -4.50 -5.62
C LEU A 82 -9.07 -4.12 -6.99
N TYR A 83 -7.98 -4.77 -7.39
CA TYR A 83 -7.35 -4.53 -8.69
C TYR A 83 -8.30 -4.85 -9.86
N LYS A 84 -8.94 -6.02 -9.85
CA LYS A 84 -9.89 -6.43 -10.91
C LYS A 84 -11.12 -5.54 -10.98
N ALA A 85 -11.57 -5.01 -9.85
CA ALA A 85 -12.68 -4.06 -9.79
C ALA A 85 -12.30 -2.63 -10.24
N GLY A 86 -11.01 -2.34 -10.49
CA GLY A 86 -10.53 -1.03 -10.90
C GLY A 86 -10.51 0.01 -9.78
N VAL A 87 -10.47 -0.42 -8.52
CA VAL A 87 -10.34 0.48 -7.36
C VAL A 87 -8.97 1.15 -7.39
N THR A 88 -8.92 2.45 -7.09
CA THR A 88 -7.66 3.16 -6.85
C THR A 88 -7.05 2.67 -5.54
N VAL A 89 -5.94 1.94 -5.63
CA VAL A 89 -5.23 1.39 -4.47
C VAL A 89 -3.94 2.15 -4.23
N GLY A 90 -3.84 2.82 -3.09
CA GLY A 90 -2.62 3.50 -2.66
C GLY A 90 -1.63 2.56 -1.98
N TYR A 91 -0.35 2.93 -2.00
CA TYR A 91 0.70 2.27 -1.24
C TYR A 91 0.78 2.88 0.17
N GLY A 92 0.76 2.04 1.19
CA GLY A 92 0.95 2.43 2.58
C GLY A 92 1.38 1.23 3.40
N SER A 93 2.18 1.43 4.43
CA SER A 93 2.72 0.34 5.26
C SER A 93 2.11 0.28 6.66
N ASP A 94 1.77 1.42 7.26
CA ASP A 94 1.24 1.55 8.63
C ASP A 94 2.07 0.78 9.70
N LEU A 95 3.36 0.62 9.44
CA LEU A 95 4.27 -0.04 10.38
C LEU A 95 4.60 0.87 11.56
N ILE A 96 4.71 0.29 12.75
CA ILE A 96 4.98 1.01 13.99
C ILE A 96 6.36 0.68 14.57
N GLY A 97 6.96 1.65 15.24
CA GLY A 97 8.19 1.48 16.02
C GLY A 97 9.31 0.79 15.26
N GLY A 98 9.85 -0.28 15.84
CA GLY A 98 10.97 -1.04 15.28
C GLY A 98 10.69 -1.77 13.96
N MET A 99 9.43 -1.84 13.52
CA MET A 99 9.05 -2.48 12.26
C MET A 99 9.23 -1.57 11.02
N HIS A 100 9.49 -0.25 11.18
CA HIS A 100 9.67 0.68 10.06
C HIS A 100 10.66 0.21 8.97
N PRO A 101 11.75 -0.50 9.26
CA PRO A 101 12.65 -1.03 8.23
C PRO A 101 11.97 -1.95 7.21
N HIS A 102 10.83 -2.55 7.55
CA HIS A 102 10.09 -3.46 6.65
C HIS A 102 9.15 -2.74 5.66
N GLN A 103 9.01 -1.40 5.72
CA GLN A 103 8.01 -0.66 4.92
C GLN A 103 8.08 -0.93 3.41
N SER A 104 9.27 -1.07 2.84
CA SER A 104 9.44 -1.40 1.42
C SER A 104 9.15 -2.87 1.08
N GLY A 105 8.98 -3.73 2.07
CA GLY A 105 8.54 -5.12 1.88
C GLY A 105 7.13 -5.25 1.30
N GLU A 106 6.31 -4.20 1.41
CA GLU A 106 4.99 -4.13 0.79
C GLU A 106 5.05 -4.33 -0.74
N PHE A 107 6.14 -3.89 -1.42
CA PHE A 107 6.35 -4.13 -2.86
C PHE A 107 6.37 -5.62 -3.20
N THR A 108 7.20 -6.38 -2.52
CA THR A 108 7.33 -7.83 -2.78
C THR A 108 6.13 -8.62 -2.25
N LEU A 109 5.51 -8.17 -1.17
CA LEU A 109 4.30 -8.79 -0.64
C LEU A 109 3.15 -8.67 -1.65
N ARG A 110 2.88 -7.46 -2.15
CA ARG A 110 1.84 -7.22 -3.18
C ARG A 110 2.16 -7.92 -4.50
N GLY A 111 3.43 -8.00 -4.88
CA GLY A 111 3.88 -8.66 -6.10
C GLY A 111 3.57 -10.17 -6.16
N GLN A 112 3.19 -10.79 -5.05
CA GLN A 112 2.71 -12.18 -5.03
C GLN A 112 1.26 -12.30 -5.53
N TYR A 113 0.51 -11.19 -5.58
CA TYR A 113 -0.92 -11.15 -5.91
C TYR A 113 -1.23 -10.25 -7.10
N LEU A 114 -0.38 -9.29 -7.40
CA LEU A 114 -0.59 -8.26 -8.42
C LEU A 114 0.57 -8.21 -9.41
N PRO A 115 0.33 -7.80 -10.66
CA PRO A 115 1.40 -7.54 -11.60
C PRO A 115 2.27 -6.35 -11.14
N ALA A 116 3.56 -6.39 -11.49
CA ALA A 116 4.55 -5.43 -10.99
C ALA A 116 4.22 -3.97 -11.34
N ASP A 117 3.65 -3.73 -12.52
CA ASP A 117 3.22 -2.39 -12.93
C ASP A 117 2.10 -1.84 -12.03
N ALA A 118 1.12 -2.66 -11.63
CA ALA A 118 0.07 -2.27 -10.71
C ALA A 118 0.65 -1.94 -9.32
N VAL A 119 1.62 -2.72 -8.85
CA VAL A 119 2.29 -2.47 -7.57
C VAL A 119 3.05 -1.14 -7.60
N ILE A 120 3.82 -0.88 -8.67
CA ILE A 120 4.57 0.38 -8.82
C ILE A 120 3.60 1.57 -8.96
N ARG A 121 2.52 1.44 -9.73
CA ARG A 121 1.50 2.47 -9.86
C ARG A 121 0.87 2.82 -8.51
N SER A 122 0.62 1.81 -7.65
CA SER A 122 0.06 2.05 -6.32
C SER A 122 0.95 2.95 -5.44
N ALA A 123 2.26 2.91 -5.65
CA ALA A 123 3.24 3.73 -4.93
C ALA A 123 3.57 5.07 -5.63
N THR A 124 3.03 5.32 -6.79
CA THR A 124 3.32 6.50 -7.62
C THR A 124 2.02 7.23 -8.01
N VAL A 125 1.52 7.01 -9.21
CA VAL A 125 0.38 7.77 -9.75
C VAL A 125 -0.92 7.52 -9.00
N ASP A 126 -1.14 6.32 -8.46
CA ASP A 126 -2.35 6.04 -7.69
C ASP A 126 -2.22 6.59 -6.25
N ALA A 127 -1.02 6.57 -5.65
CA ALA A 127 -0.76 7.30 -4.40
C ALA A 127 -0.96 8.81 -4.56
N ALA A 128 -0.57 9.39 -5.71
CA ALA A 128 -0.83 10.81 -6.00
C ALA A 128 -2.33 11.14 -6.00
N LYS A 129 -3.17 10.25 -6.55
CA LYS A 129 -4.64 10.40 -6.49
C LYS A 129 -5.16 10.35 -5.05
N VAL A 130 -4.70 9.36 -4.25
CA VAL A 130 -5.08 9.26 -2.83
C VAL A 130 -4.75 10.54 -2.07
N LEU A 131 -3.59 11.14 -2.37
CA LEU A 131 -3.13 12.39 -1.75
C LEU A 131 -3.73 13.66 -2.39
N ARG A 132 -4.49 13.54 -3.49
CA ARG A 132 -5.02 14.67 -4.29
C ARG A 132 -3.92 15.59 -4.80
N MET A 133 -2.81 14.99 -5.24
CA MET A 133 -1.62 15.65 -5.77
C MET A 133 -1.28 15.19 -7.21
N GLU A 134 -2.31 14.83 -7.98
CA GLU A 134 -2.12 14.47 -9.39
C GLU A 134 -1.48 15.60 -10.16
N GLY A 135 -0.47 15.27 -10.95
CA GLY A 135 0.32 16.25 -11.71
C GLY A 135 1.43 16.92 -10.90
N GLU A 136 1.42 16.82 -9.57
CA GLU A 136 2.49 17.35 -8.72
C GLU A 136 3.51 16.27 -8.34
N ILE A 137 3.06 15.04 -8.07
CA ILE A 137 3.89 13.90 -7.68
C ILE A 137 3.49 12.62 -8.43
N GLY A 138 4.28 11.57 -8.29
CA GLY A 138 3.99 10.23 -8.79
C GLY A 138 4.27 10.01 -10.28
N ALA A 139 4.66 11.05 -11.02
CA ALA A 139 5.01 10.95 -12.44
C ALA A 139 6.16 11.89 -12.78
N ILE A 140 6.97 11.51 -13.76
CA ILE A 140 8.00 12.39 -14.33
C ILE A 140 7.33 13.21 -15.44
N ALA A 141 6.97 14.45 -15.14
CA ALA A 141 6.27 15.34 -16.04
C ALA A 141 6.72 16.81 -15.84
N PRO A 142 6.61 17.67 -16.86
CA PRO A 142 6.87 19.09 -16.69
C PRO A 142 5.96 19.70 -15.63
N GLY A 143 6.55 20.40 -14.66
CA GLY A 143 5.82 21.03 -13.54
C GLY A 143 5.67 20.14 -12.30
N ALA A 144 5.90 18.85 -12.39
CA ALA A 144 5.90 17.96 -11.23
C ALA A 144 7.15 18.19 -10.35
N HIS A 145 7.03 17.83 -9.09
CA HIS A 145 8.17 17.83 -8.17
C HIS A 145 9.26 16.88 -8.69
N ALA A 146 10.51 17.32 -8.59
CA ALA A 146 11.66 16.49 -8.96
C ALA A 146 12.00 15.49 -7.85
N ASP A 147 11.04 14.58 -7.59
CA ASP A 147 11.12 13.47 -6.66
C ASP A 147 11.27 12.20 -7.47
N LEU A 148 12.48 11.66 -7.53
CA LEU A 148 12.75 10.48 -8.36
C LEU A 148 13.82 9.58 -7.75
N ILE A 149 13.75 8.33 -8.13
CA ILE A 149 14.76 7.32 -7.81
C ILE A 149 15.32 6.75 -9.10
N VAL A 150 16.60 6.43 -9.12
CA VAL A 150 17.22 5.56 -10.11
C VAL A 150 17.37 4.18 -9.49
N VAL A 151 16.91 3.17 -10.19
CA VAL A 151 16.98 1.77 -9.74
C VAL A 151 17.99 1.01 -10.61
N ASP A 152 18.88 0.26 -9.98
CA ASP A 152 19.85 -0.58 -10.67
C ASP A 152 19.18 -1.91 -11.06
N GLY A 153 18.57 -1.94 -12.22
CA GLY A 153 17.78 -3.03 -12.79
C GLY A 153 16.37 -2.63 -13.20
N ASN A 154 15.56 -3.60 -13.58
CA ASN A 154 14.18 -3.39 -14.01
C ASN A 154 13.18 -3.80 -12.92
N PRO A 155 12.57 -2.84 -12.19
CA PRO A 155 11.62 -3.18 -11.13
C PRO A 155 10.29 -3.78 -11.65
N LEU A 156 10.02 -3.70 -12.96
CA LEU A 156 8.89 -4.41 -13.56
C LEU A 156 9.13 -5.93 -13.68
N GLU A 157 10.39 -6.35 -13.66
CA GLU A 157 10.79 -7.76 -13.67
C GLU A 157 11.08 -8.29 -12.25
N ASP A 158 11.61 -7.41 -11.38
CA ASP A 158 11.97 -7.76 -9.99
C ASP A 158 11.65 -6.62 -9.02
N LEU A 159 10.51 -6.72 -8.35
CA LEU A 159 10.09 -5.77 -7.32
C LEU A 159 11.00 -5.73 -6.09
N SER A 160 11.86 -6.76 -5.88
CA SER A 160 12.79 -6.76 -4.76
C SER A 160 13.85 -5.65 -4.85
N LEU A 161 14.10 -5.12 -6.04
CA LEU A 161 14.96 -3.96 -6.28
C LEU A 161 14.46 -2.68 -5.57
N LEU A 162 13.18 -2.64 -5.22
CA LEU A 162 12.56 -1.52 -4.49
C LEU A 162 12.60 -1.70 -2.96
N THR A 163 13.19 -2.80 -2.46
CA THR A 163 13.23 -3.13 -1.03
C THR A 163 14.59 -2.79 -0.38
N ASN A 164 14.81 -3.30 0.84
CA ASN A 164 16.09 -3.21 1.57
C ASN A 164 16.65 -1.80 1.71
N GLN A 165 15.77 -0.86 2.14
CA GLN A 165 16.16 0.54 2.41
C GLN A 165 16.86 1.23 1.21
N GLY A 166 16.46 0.86 -0.02
CA GLY A 166 17.03 1.42 -1.24
C GLY A 166 18.43 0.88 -1.57
N ALA A 167 18.74 -0.36 -1.21
CA ALA A 167 20.05 -0.98 -1.51
C ALA A 167 20.37 -0.95 -3.02
N HIS A 168 19.35 -1.11 -3.87
CA HIS A 168 19.46 -1.07 -5.34
C HIS A 168 19.10 0.30 -5.94
N MET A 169 19.10 1.35 -5.15
CA MET A 169 18.83 2.73 -5.60
C MET A 169 20.12 3.55 -5.55
N PRO A 170 20.92 3.59 -6.63
CA PRO A 170 22.15 4.38 -6.66
C PRO A 170 21.90 5.88 -6.55
N MET A 171 20.69 6.38 -6.90
CA MET A 171 20.34 7.77 -6.71
C MET A 171 18.92 7.90 -6.18
N ILE A 172 18.75 8.79 -5.18
CA ILE A 172 17.46 9.24 -4.67
C ILE A 172 17.47 10.78 -4.68
N MET A 173 16.48 11.38 -5.34
CA MET A 173 16.29 12.83 -5.42
C MET A 173 14.95 13.21 -4.79
N GLN A 174 14.93 14.29 -4.03
CA GLN A 174 13.73 14.86 -3.44
C GLN A 174 13.74 16.38 -3.59
N GLY A 175 12.71 16.95 -4.17
CA GLY A 175 12.61 18.38 -4.44
C GLY A 175 13.79 18.91 -5.26
N GLY A 176 14.29 18.13 -6.23
CA GLY A 176 15.45 18.48 -7.05
C GLY A 176 16.81 18.36 -6.33
N LYS A 177 16.84 17.88 -5.08
CA LYS A 177 18.09 17.71 -4.32
C LYS A 177 18.42 16.23 -4.18
N VAL A 178 19.64 15.84 -4.57
CA VAL A 178 20.15 14.47 -4.36
C VAL A 178 20.29 14.21 -2.86
N LYS A 179 19.63 13.14 -2.38
CA LYS A 179 19.67 12.67 -0.99
C LYS A 179 20.60 11.47 -0.84
N LYS A 180 20.71 10.67 -1.90
CA LYS A 180 21.62 9.56 -2.06
C LYS A 180 22.16 9.61 -3.49
N GLY A 181 23.47 9.46 -3.69
CA GLY A 181 24.17 9.46 -4.97
C GLY A 181 25.63 9.13 -4.79
#